data_374b9457956e10f56a67320c5f6f13e4
#
_entry.id   374b9457956e10f56a67320c5f6f13e4
#
_cell.length_a   1.000
_cell.length_b   1.000
_cell.length_c   1.000
_cell.angle_alpha   90.00
_cell.angle_beta   90.00
_cell.angle_gamma   90.00
#
_symmetry.space_group_name_H-M   'P 1'
#
loop_
_entity.id
_entity.type
_entity.pdbx_description
1 polymer ?
#
loop_
_entity_poly.entity_id
_entity_poly.type
_entity_poly.pdbx_seq_one_letter_code
_entity_poly.pdbx_strand_id
1 'polypeptide(L)'
;MRNGTSGTILCAYTGITIIRRNNLQLRYAQGVPDNPLFYASGTKTLHMSDPKPDLPPTAKPAAKPKAAKKVVSTESRLAKLGLRTDMDLVLHLPMRYEDETKVYTIRDACLRGGESWQVEGVVTKCEVNFKPRKQLLVTIADETGNLLLRFMNFYGSQVKQLAEGTRVRARAELKHGFFGAEMVHPTYKVVNEGAPLPTALTPVYPSGEGLSQHVLRREIADAMRRIDWQDTLPDQL
;
A
#
# COMPACT_ATOMS: atom_id res chain seq x y z
N MET A 1 30.26 15.90 -44.47
CA MET A 1 30.31 14.46 -44.76
C MET A 1 30.70 13.74 -43.48
N ARG A 2 29.79 13.17 -42.74
CA ARG A 2 30.03 12.20 -41.66
C ARG A 2 28.90 11.17 -41.69
N ASN A 3 29.28 9.95 -42.01
CA ASN A 3 28.43 8.77 -42.17
C ASN A 3 27.89 8.33 -40.78
N GLY A 4 26.58 8.20 -40.66
CA GLY A 4 25.94 7.60 -39.52
C GLY A 4 25.82 6.10 -39.71
N THR A 5 26.48 5.35 -38.88
CA THR A 5 26.40 3.88 -38.79
C THR A 5 25.08 3.49 -38.09
N SER A 6 24.25 2.75 -38.84
CA SER A 6 23.06 2.06 -38.27
C SER A 6 23.53 0.83 -37.49
N GLY A 7 23.30 0.83 -36.19
CA GLY A 7 23.52 -0.34 -35.34
C GLY A 7 22.28 -1.24 -35.30
N THR A 8 22.40 -2.46 -35.82
CA THR A 8 21.40 -3.52 -35.70
C THR A 8 21.68 -4.30 -34.43
N ILE A 9 20.74 -4.28 -33.45
CA ILE A 9 20.79 -5.15 -32.28
C ILE A 9 19.93 -6.37 -32.59
N LEU A 10 20.55 -7.53 -32.72
CA LEU A 10 19.88 -8.83 -32.80
C LEU A 10 19.57 -9.32 -31.38
N CYS A 11 18.31 -9.41 -31.04
CA CYS A 11 17.87 -10.10 -29.85
C CYS A 11 17.29 -11.46 -30.26
N ALA A 12 18.05 -12.52 -29.99
CA ALA A 12 17.70 -13.90 -30.32
C ALA A 12 16.86 -14.47 -29.14
N TYR A 13 15.59 -14.15 -29.11
CA TYR A 13 14.53 -14.94 -28.46
C TYR A 13 13.17 -14.36 -28.89
N THR A 14 12.41 -15.22 -29.60
CA THR A 14 11.07 -14.91 -30.20
C THR A 14 11.10 -14.06 -31.48
N GLY A 15 11.17 -14.71 -32.61
CA GLY A 15 10.81 -14.40 -34.02
C GLY A 15 10.09 -13.08 -34.39
N ILE A 16 10.45 -11.94 -33.83
CA ILE A 16 9.91 -10.63 -34.18
C ILE A 16 11.07 -9.72 -34.60
N THR A 17 11.18 -9.48 -35.90
CA THR A 17 12.14 -8.51 -36.45
C THR A 17 11.52 -7.12 -36.37
N ILE A 18 12.06 -6.25 -35.51
CA ILE A 18 11.64 -4.85 -35.40
C ILE A 18 12.53 -4.01 -36.29
N ILE A 19 12.01 -3.56 -37.42
CA ILE A 19 12.65 -2.56 -38.29
C ILE A 19 12.18 -1.19 -37.86
N ARG A 20 13.06 -0.38 -37.25
CA ARG A 20 12.76 1.01 -36.88
C ARG A 20 12.92 1.88 -38.15
N ARG A 21 11.79 2.27 -38.76
CA ARG A 21 11.71 3.40 -39.68
C ARG A 21 10.78 4.45 -39.05
N ASN A 22 11.26 5.68 -38.99
CA ASN A 22 10.49 6.84 -38.59
C ASN A 22 9.26 7.00 -39.50
N ASN A 23 8.11 6.94 -38.94
CA ASN A 23 6.83 7.53 -39.15
C ASN A 23 5.68 6.56 -38.88
N LEU A 24 4.79 7.00 -38.03
CA LEU A 24 3.56 6.35 -37.62
C LEU A 24 2.73 5.86 -38.80
N GLN A 25 2.45 4.58 -38.84
CA GLN A 25 1.15 4.01 -39.21
C GLN A 25 1.17 2.51 -38.87
N LEU A 26 0.46 2.14 -37.82
CA LEU A 26 0.14 0.75 -37.49
C LEU A 26 -0.92 0.26 -38.48
N ARG A 27 -0.56 -0.66 -39.38
CA ARG A 27 -1.54 -1.47 -40.10
C ARG A 27 -1.50 -2.90 -39.58
N TYR A 28 -2.61 -3.33 -39.02
CA TYR A 28 -2.87 -4.72 -38.70
C TYR A 28 -3.04 -5.50 -40.03
N ALA A 29 -2.22 -6.52 -40.25
CA ALA A 29 -2.46 -7.53 -41.27
C ALA A 29 -3.25 -8.67 -40.64
N GLN A 30 -4.50 -8.81 -41.05
CA GLN A 30 -5.33 -9.98 -40.80
C GLN A 30 -4.91 -11.06 -41.80
N GLY A 31 -4.54 -12.23 -41.29
CA GLY A 31 -4.39 -13.47 -42.05
C GLY A 31 -5.25 -14.55 -41.39
N VAL A 32 -6.43 -14.77 -41.95
CA VAL A 32 -7.30 -15.91 -41.64
C VAL A 32 -6.98 -16.99 -42.65
N PRO A 33 -6.67 -18.23 -42.30
CA PRO A 33 -6.79 -19.34 -43.21
C PRO A 33 -8.18 -19.95 -43.14
N ASP A 34 -8.86 -19.97 -44.28
CA ASP A 34 -10.06 -20.73 -44.59
C ASP A 34 -9.79 -22.24 -44.39
N ASN A 35 -10.73 -22.90 -43.71
CA ASN A 35 -10.87 -24.35 -43.80
C ASN A 35 -12.33 -24.70 -44.01
N PRO A 36 -12.70 -25.30 -45.17
CA PRO A 36 -14.07 -25.68 -45.44
C PRO A 36 -14.38 -27.13 -45.03
N LEU A 37 -15.67 -27.39 -44.86
CA LEU A 37 -16.37 -28.65 -44.95
C LEU A 37 -16.47 -29.48 -43.67
N PHE A 38 -17.70 -29.44 -43.09
CA PHE A 38 -18.48 -30.66 -42.87
C PHE A 38 -19.97 -30.30 -42.84
N TYR A 39 -20.68 -30.63 -43.94
CA TYR A 39 -22.14 -30.74 -44.01
C TYR A 39 -22.51 -32.11 -43.43
N ALA A 40 -23.36 -32.13 -42.42
CA ALA A 40 -24.13 -33.33 -42.04
C ALA A 40 -25.57 -32.89 -41.74
N SER A 41 -26.43 -33.29 -42.65
CA SER A 41 -27.89 -33.23 -42.56
C SER A 41 -28.38 -34.12 -41.44
N GLY A 42 -29.18 -33.58 -40.52
CA GLY A 42 -29.88 -34.34 -39.48
C GLY A 42 -31.26 -33.76 -39.25
N THR A 43 -32.25 -34.51 -39.67
CA THR A 43 -33.70 -34.31 -39.63
C THR A 43 -34.21 -33.89 -38.24
N LYS A 44 -35.02 -32.83 -38.23
CA LYS A 44 -35.81 -32.39 -37.07
C LYS A 44 -36.96 -33.40 -36.79
N THR A 45 -36.94 -34.01 -35.59
CA THR A 45 -38.13 -34.57 -34.99
C THR A 45 -38.62 -33.62 -33.91
N LEU A 46 -39.79 -33.06 -34.08
CA LEU A 46 -40.51 -32.25 -33.09
C LEU A 46 -41.06 -33.21 -32.01
N HIS A 47 -40.50 -33.16 -30.81
CA HIS A 47 -41.09 -33.78 -29.65
C HIS A 47 -41.79 -32.68 -28.83
N MET A 48 -43.12 -32.70 -28.80
CA MET A 48 -43.92 -31.90 -27.88
C MET A 48 -43.67 -32.49 -26.46
N SER A 49 -43.08 -31.68 -25.61
CA SER A 49 -42.91 -31.95 -24.17
C SER A 49 -43.96 -31.19 -23.38
N ASP A 50 -44.68 -31.90 -22.53
CA ASP A 50 -45.72 -31.45 -21.62
C ASP A 50 -45.19 -30.34 -20.64
N PRO A 51 -46.04 -29.44 -20.15
CA PRO A 51 -45.66 -28.39 -19.21
C PRO A 51 -45.37 -29.04 -17.84
N LYS A 52 -44.14 -28.80 -17.36
CA LYS A 52 -43.69 -29.18 -16.03
C LYS A 52 -44.37 -28.28 -14.99
N PRO A 53 -44.92 -28.81 -13.90
CA PRO A 53 -45.55 -27.98 -12.86
C PRO A 53 -44.53 -27.08 -12.15
N ASP A 54 -44.92 -25.85 -11.96
CA ASP A 54 -44.16 -24.81 -11.22
C ASP A 54 -43.93 -25.27 -9.76
N LEU A 55 -42.67 -25.52 -9.40
CA LEU A 55 -42.20 -25.64 -8.02
C LEU A 55 -41.93 -24.24 -7.48
N PRO A 56 -42.39 -23.91 -6.27
CA PRO A 56 -42.13 -22.61 -5.67
C PRO A 56 -40.62 -22.41 -5.43
N PRO A 57 -40.10 -21.19 -5.51
CA PRO A 57 -38.67 -20.92 -5.37
C PRO A 57 -38.20 -21.30 -3.97
N THR A 58 -37.27 -22.26 -3.91
CA THR A 58 -36.56 -22.66 -2.69
C THR A 58 -35.90 -21.41 -2.08
N ALA A 59 -36.37 -21.00 -0.91
CA ALA A 59 -35.79 -19.93 -0.12
C ALA A 59 -34.32 -20.19 0.10
N LYS A 60 -33.46 -19.19 -0.29
CA LYS A 60 -32.03 -19.18 0.02
C LYS A 60 -31.85 -19.32 1.54
N PRO A 61 -30.96 -20.20 2.03
CA PRO A 61 -30.70 -20.27 3.45
C PRO A 61 -30.22 -18.91 3.97
N ALA A 62 -30.94 -18.41 4.97
CA ALA A 62 -30.59 -17.16 5.63
C ALA A 62 -29.14 -17.21 6.12
N ALA A 63 -28.35 -16.23 5.69
CA ALA A 63 -26.97 -16.05 6.15
C ALA A 63 -26.97 -15.96 7.67
N LYS A 64 -26.25 -16.86 8.35
CA LYS A 64 -26.05 -16.82 9.81
C LYS A 64 -25.55 -15.43 10.19
N PRO A 65 -26.12 -14.78 11.22
CA PRO A 65 -25.65 -13.48 11.67
C PRO A 65 -24.19 -13.61 12.09
N LYS A 66 -23.30 -12.85 11.43
CA LYS A 66 -21.91 -12.72 11.87
C LYS A 66 -21.97 -12.16 13.27
N ALA A 67 -21.48 -12.92 14.25
CA ALA A 67 -21.37 -12.48 15.64
C ALA A 67 -20.69 -11.10 15.64
N ALA A 68 -21.41 -10.10 16.17
CA ALA A 68 -20.90 -8.75 16.31
C ALA A 68 -19.60 -8.81 17.14
N LYS A 69 -18.45 -8.50 16.54
CA LYS A 69 -17.19 -8.36 17.26
C LYS A 69 -17.42 -7.28 18.32
N LYS A 70 -17.38 -7.68 19.60
CA LYS A 70 -17.50 -6.77 20.73
C LYS A 70 -16.47 -5.64 20.52
N VAL A 71 -16.95 -4.43 20.30
CA VAL A 71 -16.09 -3.26 20.12
C VAL A 71 -15.44 -3.00 21.47
N VAL A 72 -14.20 -3.40 21.63
CA VAL A 72 -13.42 -3.14 22.85
C VAL A 72 -13.11 -1.64 22.87
N SER A 73 -13.55 -0.93 23.91
CA SER A 73 -13.36 0.52 24.06
C SER A 73 -11.84 0.85 24.17
N THR A 74 -11.49 2.09 23.81
CA THR A 74 -10.11 2.59 23.94
C THR A 74 -9.65 2.52 25.40
N GLU A 75 -10.50 2.90 26.34
CA GLU A 75 -10.25 2.82 27.78
C GLU A 75 -9.90 1.40 28.26
N SER A 76 -10.67 0.40 27.79
CA SER A 76 -10.41 -1.00 28.11
C SER A 76 -9.04 -1.48 27.58
N ARG A 77 -8.58 -0.92 26.47
CA ARG A 77 -7.25 -1.22 25.89
C ARG A 77 -6.13 -0.52 26.66
N LEU A 78 -6.33 0.73 27.06
CA LEU A 78 -5.41 1.47 27.93
C LEU A 78 -5.27 0.78 29.28
N ALA A 79 -6.39 0.38 29.89
CA ALA A 79 -6.37 -0.37 31.15
C ALA A 79 -5.60 -1.68 31.09
N LYS A 80 -5.56 -2.37 29.95
CA LYS A 80 -4.72 -3.57 29.77
C LYS A 80 -3.22 -3.27 29.77
N LEU A 81 -2.81 -2.05 29.40
CA LEU A 81 -1.43 -1.57 29.50
C LEU A 81 -1.10 -1.02 30.88
N GLY A 82 -2.07 -1.04 31.83
CA GLY A 82 -1.90 -0.44 33.15
C GLY A 82 -2.19 1.06 33.22
N LEU A 83 -2.58 1.66 32.09
CA LEU A 83 -2.85 3.11 31.97
C LEU A 83 -4.32 3.40 32.33
N ARG A 84 -4.57 3.75 33.59
CA ARG A 84 -5.91 3.96 34.15
C ARG A 84 -6.19 5.39 34.56
N THR A 85 -5.15 6.12 34.92
CA THR A 85 -5.22 7.51 35.38
C THR A 85 -4.47 8.43 34.41
N ASP A 86 -4.74 9.74 34.49
CA ASP A 86 -3.99 10.72 33.70
C ASP A 86 -2.51 10.71 34.08
N MET A 87 -2.18 10.47 35.34
CA MET A 87 -0.79 10.34 35.79
C MET A 87 -0.10 9.11 35.18
N ASP A 88 -0.78 7.97 35.06
CA ASP A 88 -0.22 6.79 34.39
C ASP A 88 0.10 7.08 32.91
N LEU A 89 -0.77 7.85 32.24
CA LEU A 89 -0.58 8.26 30.85
C LEU A 89 0.64 9.18 30.70
N VAL A 90 0.81 10.14 31.57
CA VAL A 90 1.94 11.08 31.53
C VAL A 90 3.27 10.39 31.86
N LEU A 91 3.25 9.46 32.79
CA LEU A 91 4.44 8.66 33.17
C LEU A 91 4.74 7.52 32.18
N HIS A 92 3.87 7.31 31.18
CA HIS A 92 4.11 6.35 30.11
C HIS A 92 5.10 6.94 29.10
N LEU A 93 6.40 6.77 29.38
CA LEU A 93 7.48 7.39 28.59
C LEU A 93 7.65 6.72 27.22
N PRO A 94 8.04 7.50 26.19
CA PRO A 94 8.34 6.94 24.87
C PRO A 94 9.61 6.08 24.90
N MET A 95 9.59 4.99 24.14
CA MET A 95 10.75 4.10 23.98
C MET A 95 11.82 4.72 23.07
N ARG A 96 11.39 5.51 22.10
CA ARG A 96 12.26 6.19 21.12
C ARG A 96 11.52 7.37 20.50
N TYR A 97 12.30 8.22 19.88
CA TYR A 97 11.80 9.32 19.06
C TYR A 97 12.14 9.06 17.61
N GLU A 98 11.23 9.40 16.73
CA GLU A 98 11.40 9.31 15.29
C GLU A 98 11.47 10.72 14.70
N ASP A 99 12.50 10.99 13.88
CA ASP A 99 12.62 12.27 13.19
C ASP A 99 11.75 12.23 11.92
N GLU A 100 10.59 12.85 12.01
CA GLU A 100 9.67 13.10 10.88
C GLU A 100 9.74 14.57 10.42
N THR A 101 10.66 15.37 10.96
CA THR A 101 10.78 16.80 10.65
C THR A 101 11.41 17.08 9.29
N LYS A 102 12.04 16.08 8.68
CA LYS A 102 12.75 16.19 7.42
C LYS A 102 12.28 15.14 6.41
N VAL A 103 12.25 15.54 5.15
CA VAL A 103 12.07 14.63 4.01
C VAL A 103 13.39 14.60 3.25
N TYR A 104 13.84 13.41 2.92
CA TYR A 104 15.05 13.17 2.14
C TYR A 104 14.68 12.82 0.71
N THR A 105 15.58 13.12 -0.22
CA THR A 105 15.43 12.66 -1.59
C THR A 105 15.61 11.14 -1.66
N ILE A 106 14.97 10.50 -2.63
CA ILE A 106 15.11 9.04 -2.81
C ILE A 106 16.57 8.68 -3.05
N ARG A 107 17.31 9.50 -3.81
CA ARG A 107 18.74 9.30 -4.06
C ARG A 107 19.56 9.33 -2.76
N ASP A 108 19.36 10.34 -1.91
CA ASP A 108 20.12 10.48 -0.66
C ASP A 108 19.84 9.32 0.28
N ALA A 109 18.58 8.90 0.39
CA ALA A 109 18.18 7.75 1.18
C ALA A 109 18.83 6.45 0.65
N CYS A 110 18.85 6.26 -0.68
CA CYS A 110 19.47 5.08 -1.32
C CYS A 110 21.00 5.05 -1.13
N LEU A 111 21.67 6.19 -1.17
CA LEU A 111 23.13 6.26 -1.00
C LEU A 111 23.57 5.95 0.43
N ARG A 112 22.78 6.35 1.43
CA ARG A 112 23.12 6.17 2.84
C ARG A 112 22.71 4.78 3.37
N GLY A 113 21.55 4.26 2.93
CA GLY A 113 21.03 2.94 3.33
C GLY A 113 20.86 2.72 4.84
N GLY A 114 20.44 1.54 5.25
CA GLY A 114 20.59 1.01 6.62
C GLY A 114 19.79 1.69 7.75
N GLU A 115 19.29 2.91 7.57
CA GLU A 115 18.53 3.66 8.56
C GLU A 115 17.07 3.85 8.13
N SER A 116 16.25 4.34 9.06
CA SER A 116 14.86 4.70 8.76
C SER A 116 14.80 6.09 8.13
N TRP A 117 14.49 6.14 6.84
CA TRP A 117 14.42 7.37 6.05
C TRP A 117 12.96 7.75 5.79
N GLN A 118 12.66 9.04 5.86
CA GLN A 118 11.40 9.59 5.40
C GLN A 118 11.59 10.21 4.02
N VAL A 119 10.88 9.66 3.04
CA VAL A 119 10.91 10.11 1.64
C VAL A 119 9.52 10.50 1.18
N GLU A 120 9.43 11.39 0.21
CA GLU A 120 8.18 11.79 -0.42
C GLU A 120 8.30 11.60 -1.93
N GLY A 121 7.25 11.05 -2.54
CA GLY A 121 7.23 10.83 -3.98
C GLY A 121 5.82 10.61 -4.49
N VAL A 122 5.68 10.62 -5.81
CA VAL A 122 4.42 10.33 -6.50
C VAL A 122 4.39 8.86 -6.87
N VAL A 123 3.27 8.19 -6.65
CA VAL A 123 3.07 6.80 -7.06
C VAL A 123 3.05 6.73 -8.59
N THR A 124 4.02 6.04 -9.16
CA THR A 124 4.14 5.80 -10.59
C THR A 124 3.57 4.46 -11.00
N LYS A 125 3.53 3.49 -10.07
CA LYS A 125 3.03 2.14 -10.33
C LYS A 125 2.47 1.51 -9.06
N CYS A 126 1.32 0.86 -9.17
CA CYS A 126 0.70 0.14 -8.06
C CYS A 126 0.22 -1.24 -8.55
N GLU A 127 0.88 -2.31 -8.10
CA GLU A 127 0.62 -3.67 -8.54
C GLU A 127 0.40 -4.64 -7.39
N VAL A 128 -0.57 -5.54 -7.56
CA VAL A 128 -0.77 -6.67 -6.66
C VAL A 128 -0.16 -7.91 -7.30
N ASN A 129 0.91 -8.42 -6.70
CA ASN A 129 1.55 -9.65 -7.14
C ASN A 129 1.09 -10.82 -6.26
N PHE A 130 0.76 -11.96 -6.89
CA PHE A 130 0.28 -13.15 -6.20
C PHE A 130 1.34 -14.25 -6.07
N LYS A 131 2.46 -14.16 -6.76
CA LYS A 131 3.55 -15.15 -6.74
C LYS A 131 4.85 -14.52 -6.26
N PRO A 132 5.63 -15.16 -5.38
CA PRO A 132 5.36 -16.43 -4.66
C PRO A 132 4.33 -16.29 -3.51
N ARG A 133 4.04 -15.06 -3.06
CA ARG A 133 3.04 -14.71 -2.05
C ARG A 133 2.29 -13.44 -2.46
N LYS A 134 1.06 -13.31 -1.98
CA LYS A 134 0.27 -12.09 -2.20
C LYS A 134 0.98 -10.89 -1.56
N GLN A 135 1.36 -9.91 -2.38
CA GLN A 135 2.04 -8.70 -1.97
C GLN A 135 1.59 -7.52 -2.81
N LEU A 136 1.59 -6.34 -2.21
CA LEU A 136 1.36 -5.08 -2.90
C LEU A 136 2.72 -4.42 -3.13
N LEU A 137 3.02 -4.10 -4.36
CA LEU A 137 4.22 -3.42 -4.81
C LEU A 137 3.82 -2.04 -5.32
N VAL A 138 4.36 -1.01 -4.70
CA VAL A 138 4.08 0.38 -5.07
C VAL A 138 5.40 1.06 -5.37
N THR A 139 5.57 1.58 -6.58
CA THR A 139 6.75 2.36 -6.93
C THR A 139 6.40 3.84 -6.77
N ILE A 140 7.18 4.53 -5.95
CA ILE A 140 7.13 5.98 -5.84
C ILE A 140 8.34 6.58 -6.52
N ALA A 141 8.16 7.76 -7.10
CA ALA A 141 9.21 8.51 -7.76
C ALA A 141 9.27 9.94 -7.24
N ASP A 142 10.47 10.46 -7.11
CA ASP A 142 10.77 11.88 -7.00
C ASP A 142 11.63 12.33 -8.20
N GLU A 143 12.12 13.57 -8.19
CA GLU A 143 13.01 14.09 -9.24
C GLU A 143 14.37 13.38 -9.29
N THR A 144 14.73 12.63 -8.25
CA THR A 144 16.07 12.03 -8.09
C THR A 144 16.11 10.53 -8.33
N GLY A 145 14.98 9.84 -8.27
CA GLY A 145 14.94 8.39 -8.48
C GLY A 145 13.61 7.73 -8.17
N ASN A 146 13.64 6.41 -8.15
CA ASN A 146 12.48 5.57 -7.86
C ASN A 146 12.76 4.69 -6.63
N LEU A 147 11.73 4.44 -5.84
CA LEU A 147 11.79 3.59 -4.66
C LEU A 147 10.61 2.63 -4.64
N LEU A 148 10.89 1.37 -4.32
CA LEU A 148 9.87 0.32 -4.21
C LEU A 148 9.36 0.23 -2.75
N LEU A 149 8.07 0.40 -2.56
CA LEU A 149 7.37 0.12 -1.30
C LEU A 149 6.73 -1.26 -1.39
N ARG A 150 7.04 -2.16 -0.47
CA ARG A 150 6.54 -3.53 -0.47
C ARG A 150 5.68 -3.81 0.76
N PHE A 151 4.46 -4.26 0.54
CA PHE A 151 3.54 -4.66 1.59
C PHE A 151 3.16 -6.14 1.41
N MET A 152 3.53 -6.99 2.37
CA MET A 152 3.20 -8.41 2.33
C MET A 152 1.78 -8.67 2.82
N ASN A 153 1.30 -7.87 3.79
CA ASN A 153 -0.07 -7.88 4.29
C ASN A 153 -0.69 -6.53 4.00
N PHE A 154 -1.75 -6.49 3.23
CA PHE A 154 -2.41 -5.25 2.84
C PHE A 154 -3.92 -5.44 2.71
N TYR A 155 -4.64 -4.34 2.86
CA TYR A 155 -6.10 -4.26 2.69
C TYR A 155 -6.44 -3.62 1.35
N GLY A 156 -7.63 -3.90 0.82
CA GLY A 156 -8.08 -3.29 -0.43
C GLY A 156 -8.18 -1.75 -0.38
N SER A 157 -8.38 -1.18 0.81
CA SER A 157 -8.34 0.27 1.03
C SER A 157 -6.96 0.88 0.77
N GLN A 158 -5.87 0.16 1.09
CA GLN A 158 -4.51 0.63 0.83
C GLN A 158 -4.21 0.71 -0.67
N VAL A 159 -4.69 -0.27 -1.45
CA VAL A 159 -4.55 -0.25 -2.92
C VAL A 159 -5.22 0.99 -3.52
N LYS A 160 -6.39 1.38 -2.98
CA LYS A 160 -7.11 2.58 -3.43
C LYS A 160 -6.39 3.87 -3.02
N GLN A 161 -5.81 3.91 -1.82
CA GLN A 161 -5.07 5.07 -1.31
C GLN A 161 -3.72 5.28 -2.03
N LEU A 162 -3.10 4.18 -2.48
CA LEU A 162 -1.81 4.18 -3.17
C LEU A 162 -1.99 4.07 -4.69
N ALA A 163 -3.09 4.65 -5.22
CA ALA A 163 -3.33 4.71 -6.66
C ALA A 163 -2.26 5.55 -7.36
N GLU A 164 -2.02 5.24 -8.64
CA GLU A 164 -1.10 6.01 -9.48
C GLU A 164 -1.45 7.50 -9.50
N GLY A 165 -0.43 8.36 -9.47
CA GLY A 165 -0.57 9.80 -9.37
C GLY A 165 -0.75 10.34 -7.93
N THR A 166 -0.92 9.47 -6.92
CA THR A 166 -1.05 9.90 -5.53
C THR A 166 0.32 10.26 -4.96
N ARG A 167 0.44 11.41 -4.30
CA ARG A 167 1.65 11.79 -3.57
C ARG A 167 1.65 11.14 -2.19
N VAL A 168 2.75 10.48 -1.85
CA VAL A 168 2.88 9.68 -0.63
C VAL A 168 4.17 10.03 0.08
N ARG A 169 4.07 10.26 1.38
CA ARG A 169 5.23 10.35 2.27
C ARG A 169 5.36 9.00 2.98
N ALA A 170 6.47 8.32 2.74
CA ALA A 170 6.75 6.98 3.26
C ALA A 170 7.97 7.01 4.17
N ARG A 171 7.94 6.18 5.23
CA ARG A 171 9.04 6.03 6.16
C ARG A 171 9.26 4.59 6.54
N ALA A 172 10.46 4.10 6.34
CA ALA A 172 10.95 2.81 6.81
C ALA A 172 12.47 2.73 6.67
N GLU A 173 13.04 1.65 7.17
CA GLU A 173 14.41 1.24 6.86
C GLU A 173 14.52 0.93 5.36
N LEU A 174 15.54 1.49 4.72
CA LEU A 174 15.80 1.26 3.31
C LEU A 174 16.73 0.06 3.17
N LYS A 175 16.30 -0.89 2.34
CA LYS A 175 17.03 -2.12 2.02
C LYS A 175 17.32 -2.19 0.54
N HIS A 176 18.42 -2.84 0.18
CA HIS A 176 18.70 -3.15 -1.21
C HIS A 176 18.26 -4.58 -1.47
N GLY A 177 17.17 -4.72 -2.22
CA GLY A 177 16.62 -5.98 -2.66
C GLY A 177 17.00 -6.32 -4.09
N PHE A 178 16.45 -7.42 -4.62
CA PHE A 178 16.70 -7.87 -5.98
C PHE A 178 16.28 -6.85 -7.07
N PHE A 179 15.25 -6.06 -6.77
CA PHE A 179 14.73 -5.03 -7.69
C PHE A 179 15.28 -3.61 -7.42
N GLY A 180 16.34 -3.50 -6.64
CA GLY A 180 16.93 -2.21 -6.25
C GLY A 180 16.58 -1.81 -4.82
N ALA A 181 16.53 -0.50 -4.58
CA ALA A 181 16.18 0.03 -3.26
C ALA A 181 14.71 -0.21 -2.94
N GLU A 182 14.44 -0.76 -1.77
CA GLU A 182 13.09 -1.06 -1.32
C GLU A 182 12.87 -0.74 0.16
N MET A 183 11.64 -0.35 0.49
CA MET A 183 11.13 -0.25 1.85
C MET A 183 10.08 -1.33 2.09
N VAL A 184 10.28 -2.17 3.12
CA VAL A 184 9.36 -3.25 3.47
C VAL A 184 8.45 -2.79 4.60
N HIS A 185 7.13 -2.86 4.38
CA HIS A 185 6.09 -2.41 5.32
C HIS A 185 6.28 -0.97 5.81
N PRO A 186 6.50 0.01 4.91
CA PRO A 186 6.68 1.39 5.35
C PRO A 186 5.43 1.92 6.04
N THR A 187 5.63 2.77 7.03
CA THR A 187 4.60 3.70 7.48
C THR A 187 4.42 4.76 6.40
N TYR A 188 3.18 5.01 5.96
CA TYR A 188 2.94 5.98 4.91
C TYR A 188 1.75 6.90 5.22
N LYS A 189 1.79 8.08 4.65
CA LYS A 189 0.69 9.05 4.66
C LYS A 189 0.49 9.56 3.23
N VAL A 190 -0.76 9.63 2.78
CA VAL A 190 -1.10 10.37 1.57
C VAL A 190 -1.04 11.86 1.89
N VAL A 191 -0.32 12.62 1.11
CA VAL A 191 -0.07 14.04 1.33
C VAL A 191 -0.32 14.83 0.05
N ASN A 192 -0.65 16.10 0.21
CA ASN A 192 -0.66 17.05 -0.90
C ASN A 192 0.73 17.67 -1.05
N GLU A 193 1.00 18.27 -2.19
CA GLU A 193 2.22 19.01 -2.41
C GLU A 193 2.36 20.15 -1.39
N GLY A 194 3.56 20.29 -0.80
CA GLY A 194 3.81 21.29 0.24
C GLY A 194 3.17 21.00 1.60
N ALA A 195 2.68 19.76 1.84
CA ALA A 195 2.11 19.41 3.13
C ALA A 195 3.11 19.67 4.28
N PRO A 196 2.68 20.32 5.37
CA PRO A 196 3.58 20.68 6.45
C PRO A 196 4.21 19.44 7.10
N LEU A 197 5.44 19.60 7.55
CA LEU A 197 6.16 18.60 8.34
C LEU A 197 5.91 18.85 9.84
N PRO A 198 6.00 17.82 10.67
CA PRO A 198 6.07 18.00 12.11
C PRO A 198 7.24 18.90 12.50
N THR A 199 7.04 19.78 13.45
CA THR A 199 8.07 20.69 13.97
C THR A 199 8.92 20.06 15.07
N ALA A 200 8.43 18.95 15.66
CA ALA A 200 9.08 18.23 16.75
C ALA A 200 9.24 16.76 16.41
N LEU A 201 10.13 16.08 17.10
CA LEU A 201 10.34 14.66 17.00
C LEU A 201 9.06 13.91 17.40
N THR A 202 8.76 12.85 16.68
CA THR A 202 7.57 12.03 16.91
C THR A 202 7.86 10.93 17.95
N PRO A 203 7.23 10.95 19.14
CA PRO A 203 7.45 9.93 20.15
C PRO A 203 6.80 8.60 19.75
N VAL A 204 7.48 7.50 20.04
CA VAL A 204 6.98 6.13 19.88
C VAL A 204 6.85 5.47 21.25
N TYR A 205 5.64 5.16 21.61
CA TYR A 205 5.30 4.60 22.92
C TYR A 205 5.22 3.07 22.90
N PRO A 206 5.49 2.38 24.02
CA PRO A 206 5.10 0.98 24.18
C PRO A 206 3.59 0.85 23.93
N SER A 207 3.18 -0.07 23.06
CA SER A 207 1.75 -0.23 22.71
C SER A 207 1.33 -1.69 22.82
N GLY A 208 0.05 -1.91 23.12
CA GLY A 208 -0.56 -3.23 23.16
C GLY A 208 -1.45 -3.49 21.95
N GLU A 209 -2.01 -4.72 21.90
CA GLU A 209 -2.87 -5.15 20.82
C GLU A 209 -4.10 -4.23 20.63
N GLY A 210 -4.25 -3.75 19.40
CA GLY A 210 -5.38 -2.90 19.01
C GLY A 210 -5.30 -1.43 19.46
N LEU A 211 -4.15 -0.99 20.03
CA LEU A 211 -3.92 0.39 20.41
C LEU A 211 -2.87 1.01 19.46
N SER A 212 -3.28 1.99 18.64
CA SER A 212 -2.40 2.64 17.70
C SER A 212 -1.58 3.75 18.34
N GLN A 213 -0.39 4.03 17.80
CA GLN A 213 0.47 5.14 18.25
C GLN A 213 -0.23 6.49 18.21
N HIS A 214 -1.09 6.71 17.19
CA HIS A 214 -1.87 7.95 17.08
C HIS A 214 -2.83 8.14 18.28
N VAL A 215 -3.50 7.07 18.71
CA VAL A 215 -4.40 7.12 19.88
C VAL A 215 -3.61 7.39 21.15
N LEU A 216 -2.49 6.66 21.37
CA LEU A 216 -1.63 6.88 22.54
C LEU A 216 -1.12 8.32 22.62
N ARG A 217 -0.58 8.85 21.54
CA ARG A 217 -0.10 10.24 21.50
C ARG A 217 -1.20 11.25 21.83
N ARG A 218 -2.40 11.03 21.33
CA ARG A 218 -3.55 11.90 21.63
C ARG A 218 -3.93 11.82 23.10
N GLU A 219 -4.15 10.61 23.64
CA GLU A 219 -4.56 10.43 25.03
C GLU A 219 -3.51 10.98 26.02
N ILE A 220 -2.21 10.78 25.73
CA ILE A 220 -1.13 11.34 26.55
C ILE A 220 -1.10 12.87 26.48
N ALA A 221 -1.22 13.45 25.27
CA ALA A 221 -1.27 14.91 25.12
C ALA A 221 -2.50 15.51 25.82
N ASP A 222 -3.63 14.82 25.82
CA ASP A 222 -4.84 15.25 26.52
C ASP A 222 -4.68 15.13 28.05
N ALA A 223 -4.05 14.05 28.54
CA ALA A 223 -3.72 13.87 29.95
C ALA A 223 -2.78 14.99 30.46
N MET A 224 -1.72 15.30 29.67
CA MET A 224 -0.79 16.38 30.00
C MET A 224 -1.48 17.76 30.14
N ARG A 225 -2.57 17.99 29.43
CA ARG A 225 -3.36 19.24 29.53
C ARG A 225 -4.31 19.25 30.73
N ARG A 226 -4.74 18.06 31.21
CA ARG A 226 -5.68 17.94 32.34
C ARG A 226 -5.01 17.97 33.69
N ILE A 227 -3.75 17.52 33.76
CA ILE A 227 -3.01 17.48 35.03
C ILE A 227 -2.65 18.91 35.47
N ASP A 228 -2.91 19.19 36.73
CA ASP A 228 -2.42 20.39 37.41
C ASP A 228 -0.95 20.12 37.82
N TRP A 229 -0.05 20.89 37.24
CA TRP A 229 1.41 20.80 37.48
C TRP A 229 1.81 21.68 38.65
N GLN A 230 1.20 21.49 39.81
CA GLN A 230 1.64 22.21 41.01
C GLN A 230 2.89 21.54 41.57
N ASP A 231 3.89 22.33 41.85
CA ASP A 231 5.05 21.89 42.61
C ASP A 231 4.62 21.59 44.06
N THR A 232 4.77 20.35 44.47
CA THR A 232 4.41 19.92 45.84
C THR A 232 5.64 19.86 46.74
N LEU A 233 6.81 20.23 46.23
CA LEU A 233 8.01 20.31 47.05
C LEU A 233 7.97 21.55 47.93
N PRO A 234 8.35 21.43 49.21
CA PRO A 234 8.46 22.60 50.09
C PRO A 234 9.54 23.56 49.57
N ASP A 235 9.22 24.88 49.60
CA ASP A 235 10.17 25.94 49.18
C ASP A 235 11.50 25.97 49.94
N GLN A 236 11.67 25.11 50.92
CA GLN A 236 12.81 25.07 51.87
C GLN A 236 13.72 23.83 51.71
N LEU A 237 13.84 23.26 50.48
CA LEU A 237 14.83 22.21 50.23
C LEU A 237 16.08 22.74 49.58
#